data_4fee3bf09695a1e26cecb7fffba40efd
#
_entry.id   4fee3bf09695a1e26cecb7fffba40efd
#
_cell.length_a   1.000
_cell.length_b   1.000
_cell.length_c   1.000
_cell.angle_alpha   90.00
_cell.angle_beta   90.00
_cell.angle_gamma   90.00
#
_symmetry.space_group_name_H-M   'P 1'
#
loop_
_entity.id
_entity.type
_entity.pdbx_description
1 polymer ?
#
loop_
_entity_poly.entity_id
_entity_poly.type
_entity_poly.pdbx_seq_one_letter_code
_entity_poly.pdbx_strand_id
1 'polypeptide(L)'
;MVALIPSHQREAYQKRITAMRATDLAKAAMRAWESKDVIGLASLLSDDFVCRGLLPQPVQKVQYLDFMQAIMTAMPDWSFHDHFLEEGPVTEQGERVYFVTQISATHTGDLILPDLPIIPPTGTKISLPYRHLEYFVKEKIITTITADFSPNALEEILAQMGMVLP
;
A
#
# COMPACT_ATOMS: atom_id res chain seq x y z
N MET A 1 0.99 3.55 15.90
CA MET A 1 0.38 4.89 16.03
C MET A 1 1.16 5.89 15.19
N VAL A 2 0.46 6.67 14.40
CA VAL A 2 1.08 7.71 13.59
C VAL A 2 1.58 8.80 14.54
N ALA A 3 2.86 9.16 14.43
CA ALA A 3 3.45 10.19 15.28
C ALA A 3 2.80 11.56 15.05
N LEU A 4 2.78 12.37 16.08
CA LEU A 4 2.29 13.75 15.97
C LEU A 4 3.22 14.54 15.04
N ILE A 5 2.66 15.11 13.98
CA ILE A 5 3.39 15.93 13.04
C ILE A 5 3.31 17.39 13.49
N PRO A 6 4.43 18.13 13.59
CA PRO A 6 4.39 19.56 13.91
C PRO A 6 3.50 20.35 12.94
N SER A 7 2.84 21.40 13.44
CA SER A 7 1.87 22.17 12.65
C SER A 7 2.41 22.67 11.31
N HIS A 8 3.64 23.20 11.30
CA HIS A 8 4.24 23.72 10.06
C HIS A 8 4.48 22.61 9.02
N GLN A 9 4.80 21.39 9.45
CA GLN A 9 4.95 20.26 8.56
C GLN A 9 3.59 19.80 8.03
N ARG A 10 2.55 19.81 8.86
CA ARG A 10 1.19 19.51 8.43
C ARG A 10 0.70 20.48 7.36
N GLU A 11 0.94 21.76 7.52
CA GLU A 11 0.57 22.77 6.52
C GLU A 11 1.30 22.55 5.20
N ALA A 12 2.60 22.24 5.24
CA ALA A 12 3.38 21.96 4.04
C ALA A 12 2.86 20.72 3.32
N TYR A 13 2.56 19.63 4.04
CA TYR A 13 1.95 18.43 3.47
C TYR A 13 0.58 18.76 2.86
N GLN A 14 -0.26 19.52 3.57
CA GLN A 14 -1.60 19.87 3.12
C GLN A 14 -1.57 20.70 1.84
N LYS A 15 -0.69 21.68 1.73
CA LYS A 15 -0.53 22.48 0.52
C LYS A 15 -0.13 21.64 -0.66
N ARG A 16 0.81 20.72 -0.46
CA ARG A 16 1.28 19.82 -1.52
C ARG A 16 0.17 18.88 -1.99
N ILE A 17 -0.57 18.28 -1.06
CA ILE A 17 -1.68 17.37 -1.36
C ILE A 17 -2.79 18.11 -2.13
N THR A 18 -3.14 19.32 -1.71
CA THR A 18 -4.21 20.11 -2.34
C THR A 18 -3.89 20.45 -3.80
N ALA A 19 -2.61 20.61 -4.15
CA ALA A 19 -2.18 20.88 -5.52
C ALA A 19 -2.13 19.62 -6.41
N MET A 20 -2.20 18.41 -5.83
CA MET A 20 -2.07 17.16 -6.56
C MET A 20 -3.40 16.70 -7.15
N ARG A 21 -3.33 16.07 -8.34
CA ARG A 21 -4.47 15.35 -8.93
C ARG A 21 -4.56 13.96 -8.35
N ALA A 22 -5.70 13.26 -8.59
CA ALA A 22 -5.93 11.91 -8.08
C ALA A 22 -4.82 10.93 -8.47
N THR A 23 -4.37 10.96 -9.73
CA THR A 23 -3.26 10.13 -10.20
C THR A 23 -1.97 10.39 -9.41
N ASP A 24 -1.68 11.66 -9.14
CA ASP A 24 -0.47 12.04 -8.40
C ASP A 24 -0.53 11.57 -6.95
N LEU A 25 -1.71 11.62 -6.33
CA LEU A 25 -1.91 11.12 -4.97
C LEU A 25 -1.69 9.61 -4.89
N ALA A 26 -2.22 8.86 -5.86
CA ALA A 26 -2.01 7.41 -5.92
C ALA A 26 -0.53 7.05 -6.11
N LYS A 27 0.16 7.77 -7.01
CA LYS A 27 1.61 7.59 -7.21
C LYS A 27 2.39 7.93 -5.95
N ALA A 28 2.00 9.01 -5.26
CA ALA A 28 2.65 9.40 -4.01
C ALA A 28 2.50 8.31 -2.94
N ALA A 29 1.35 7.64 -2.88
CA ALA A 29 1.14 6.53 -1.97
C ALA A 29 2.09 5.35 -2.28
N MET A 30 2.25 4.99 -3.55
CA MET A 30 3.18 3.94 -3.94
C MET A 30 4.63 4.32 -3.64
N ARG A 31 5.01 5.59 -3.91
CA ARG A 31 6.37 6.08 -3.58
C ARG A 31 6.62 6.09 -2.08
N ALA A 32 5.61 6.41 -1.27
CA ALA A 32 5.73 6.36 0.19
C ALA A 32 6.02 4.94 0.69
N TRP A 33 5.37 3.93 0.09
CA TRP A 33 5.71 2.53 0.37
C TRP A 33 7.18 2.24 0.07
N GLU A 34 7.62 2.56 -1.13
CA GLU A 34 8.98 2.26 -1.60
C GLU A 34 10.04 2.99 -0.80
N SER A 35 9.74 4.18 -0.31
CA SER A 35 10.66 4.98 0.51
C SER A 35 10.52 4.77 2.01
N LYS A 36 9.61 3.91 2.44
CA LYS A 36 9.32 3.62 3.87
C LYS A 36 8.82 4.85 4.62
N ASP A 37 8.12 5.74 3.93
CA ASP A 37 7.59 6.98 4.50
C ASP A 37 6.19 6.74 5.06
N VAL A 38 6.13 6.19 6.26
CA VAL A 38 4.86 5.88 6.95
C VAL A 38 4.04 7.13 7.21
N ILE A 39 4.68 8.21 7.63
CA ILE A 39 4.01 9.48 7.92
C ILE A 39 3.42 10.06 6.64
N GLY A 40 4.21 10.08 5.56
CA GLY A 40 3.73 10.54 4.25
C GLY A 40 2.56 9.72 3.74
N LEU A 41 2.64 8.39 3.83
CA LEU A 41 1.54 7.51 3.43
C LEU A 41 0.30 7.78 4.27
N ALA A 42 0.43 7.85 5.59
CA ALA A 42 -0.69 8.10 6.49
C ALA A 42 -1.41 9.40 6.17
N SER A 43 -0.68 10.44 5.79
CA SER A 43 -1.24 11.75 5.45
C SER A 43 -2.08 11.73 4.16
N LEU A 44 -1.88 10.72 3.30
CA LEU A 44 -2.62 10.58 2.04
C LEU A 44 -3.92 9.79 2.20
N LEU A 45 -4.11 9.10 3.33
CA LEU A 45 -5.23 8.20 3.57
C LEU A 45 -6.27 8.83 4.48
N SER A 46 -7.55 8.65 4.17
CA SER A 46 -8.63 9.13 5.02
C SER A 46 -8.70 8.32 6.32
N ASP A 47 -9.35 8.90 7.35
CA ASP A 47 -9.49 8.22 8.64
C ASP A 47 -10.37 6.95 8.52
N ASP A 48 -11.30 6.94 7.58
CA ASP A 48 -12.17 5.80 7.30
C ASP A 48 -11.67 4.92 6.15
N PHE A 49 -10.40 5.03 5.81
CA PHE A 49 -9.76 4.29 4.72
C PHE A 49 -9.96 2.78 4.87
N VAL A 50 -10.19 2.11 3.74
CA VAL A 50 -10.30 0.66 3.65
C VAL A 50 -9.47 0.15 2.47
N CYS A 51 -8.71 -0.91 2.71
CA CYS A 51 -7.97 -1.61 1.65
C CYS A 51 -8.48 -3.05 1.51
N ARG A 52 -8.69 -3.47 0.28
CA ARG A 52 -9.12 -4.84 -0.06
C ARG A 52 -8.09 -5.50 -0.96
N GLY A 53 -7.92 -6.80 -0.76
CA GLY A 53 -7.07 -7.62 -1.61
C GLY A 53 -5.63 -7.78 -1.14
N LEU A 54 -5.21 -7.11 -0.08
CA LEU A 54 -3.88 -7.31 0.53
C LEU A 54 -3.87 -8.47 1.51
N LEU A 55 -4.86 -8.52 2.40
CA LEU A 55 -5.02 -9.52 3.45
C LEU A 55 -6.32 -10.27 3.19
N PRO A 56 -6.54 -11.42 3.88
CA PRO A 56 -7.76 -12.20 3.69
C PRO A 56 -9.05 -11.43 3.95
N GLN A 57 -9.00 -10.40 4.81
CA GLN A 57 -10.14 -9.54 5.10
C GLN A 57 -9.81 -8.10 4.72
N PRO A 58 -10.83 -7.27 4.41
CA PRO A 58 -10.61 -5.84 4.26
C PRO A 58 -9.98 -5.26 5.52
N VAL A 59 -9.06 -4.32 5.37
CA VAL A 59 -8.36 -3.72 6.50
C VAL A 59 -8.53 -2.20 6.52
N GLN A 60 -8.55 -1.65 7.72
CA GLN A 60 -8.63 -0.21 7.94
C GLN A 60 -7.23 0.42 7.97
N LYS A 61 -7.19 1.73 8.12
CA LYS A 61 -5.96 2.53 8.00
C LYS A 61 -4.82 2.02 8.88
N VAL A 62 -5.07 1.79 10.17
CA VAL A 62 -4.03 1.36 11.12
C VAL A 62 -3.45 0.01 10.69
N GLN A 63 -4.30 -0.95 10.37
CA GLN A 63 -3.89 -2.29 9.95
C GLN A 63 -3.12 -2.24 8.62
N TYR A 64 -3.56 -1.38 7.70
CA TYR A 64 -2.88 -1.20 6.42
C TYR A 64 -1.45 -0.65 6.62
N LEU A 65 -1.30 0.36 7.48
CA LEU A 65 0.00 0.93 7.79
C LEU A 65 0.90 -0.05 8.53
N ASP A 66 0.35 -0.84 9.44
CA ASP A 66 1.09 -1.88 10.15
C ASP A 66 1.58 -2.96 9.17
N PHE A 67 0.73 -3.38 8.24
CA PHE A 67 1.10 -4.32 7.19
C PHE A 67 2.21 -3.76 6.31
N MET A 68 2.07 -2.51 5.90
CA MET A 68 3.09 -1.82 5.12
C MET A 68 4.45 -1.83 5.84
N GLN A 69 4.47 -1.49 7.13
CA GLN A 69 5.70 -1.51 7.91
C GLN A 69 6.31 -2.91 8.02
N ALA A 70 5.48 -3.93 8.23
CA ALA A 70 5.94 -5.32 8.28
C ALA A 70 6.59 -5.74 6.95
N ILE A 71 5.96 -5.40 5.85
CA ILE A 71 6.49 -5.70 4.50
C ILE A 71 7.79 -4.94 4.25
N MET A 72 7.85 -3.66 4.61
CA MET A 72 9.07 -2.85 4.39
C MET A 72 10.24 -3.33 5.24
N THR A 73 9.98 -3.86 6.42
CA THR A 73 11.01 -4.46 7.28
C THR A 73 11.52 -5.76 6.70
N ALA A 74 10.62 -6.61 6.21
CA ALA A 74 10.97 -7.91 5.65
C ALA A 74 11.56 -7.82 4.24
N MET A 75 11.11 -6.85 3.44
CA MET A 75 11.42 -6.71 2.02
C MET A 75 11.70 -5.25 1.68
N PRO A 76 12.86 -4.72 2.12
CA PRO A 76 13.16 -3.29 1.97
C PRO A 76 13.37 -2.82 0.53
N ASP A 77 13.57 -3.74 -0.40
CA ASP A 77 13.70 -3.45 -1.83
C ASP A 77 12.38 -3.55 -2.61
N TRP A 78 11.25 -3.56 -1.92
CA TRP A 78 9.92 -3.61 -2.54
C TRP A 78 9.78 -2.55 -3.62
N SER A 79 9.33 -2.97 -4.80
CA SER A 79 9.05 -2.08 -5.91
C SER A 79 7.75 -2.48 -6.59
N PHE A 80 6.91 -1.49 -6.86
CA PHE A 80 5.63 -1.71 -7.53
C PHE A 80 5.77 -1.87 -9.04
N HIS A 81 6.80 -1.27 -9.65
CA HIS A 81 6.95 -1.20 -11.12
C HIS A 81 5.61 -0.81 -11.76
N ASP A 82 5.03 0.28 -11.26
CA ASP A 82 3.68 0.69 -11.61
C ASP A 82 3.59 1.35 -12.99
N HIS A 83 2.50 1.05 -13.68
CA HIS A 83 2.13 1.72 -14.92
C HIS A 83 0.71 2.26 -14.79
N PHE A 84 0.56 3.55 -15.04
CA PHE A 84 -0.75 4.18 -15.06
C PHE A 84 -1.57 3.64 -16.23
N LEU A 85 -2.82 3.27 -16.00
CA LEU A 85 -3.73 2.81 -17.04
C LEU A 85 -4.74 3.89 -17.41
N GLU A 86 -5.58 4.30 -16.47
CA GLU A 86 -6.64 5.26 -16.76
C GLU A 86 -7.20 5.90 -15.50
N GLU A 87 -7.82 7.06 -15.65
CA GLU A 87 -8.70 7.66 -14.67
C GLU A 87 -10.13 7.26 -15.03
N GLY A 88 -10.86 6.73 -14.04
CA GLY A 88 -12.26 6.45 -14.19
C GLY A 88 -13.11 7.72 -14.03
N PRO A 89 -14.44 7.61 -14.24
CA PRO A 89 -15.31 8.75 -14.05
C PRO A 89 -15.36 9.19 -12.58
N VAL A 90 -15.61 10.49 -12.37
CA VAL A 90 -15.87 11.00 -11.03
C VAL A 90 -17.26 10.54 -10.62
N THR A 91 -17.35 9.88 -9.46
CA THR A 91 -18.60 9.37 -8.89
C THR A 91 -18.80 9.94 -7.50
N GLU A 92 -19.92 9.57 -6.84
CA GLU A 92 -20.15 9.93 -5.44
C GLU A 92 -19.07 9.38 -4.51
N GLN A 93 -18.40 8.28 -4.91
CA GLN A 93 -17.29 7.68 -4.17
C GLN A 93 -15.97 8.37 -4.44
N GLY A 94 -15.92 9.31 -5.37
CA GLY A 94 -14.73 10.05 -5.76
C GLY A 94 -14.23 9.69 -7.15
N GLU A 95 -12.98 10.02 -7.40
CA GLU A 95 -12.29 9.69 -8.65
C GLU A 95 -11.59 8.35 -8.52
N ARG A 96 -11.69 7.52 -9.54
CA ARG A 96 -11.02 6.22 -9.62
C ARG A 96 -9.77 6.35 -10.47
N VAL A 97 -8.69 5.75 -10.00
CA VAL A 97 -7.41 5.71 -10.73
C VAL A 97 -6.92 4.27 -10.79
N TYR A 98 -6.60 3.81 -11.98
CA TYR A 98 -6.15 2.43 -12.20
C TYR A 98 -4.68 2.38 -12.55
N PHE A 99 -3.97 1.44 -11.93
CA PHE A 99 -2.60 1.10 -12.27
C PHE A 99 -2.50 -0.40 -12.48
N VAL A 100 -1.55 -0.80 -13.32
CA VAL A 100 -1.04 -2.17 -13.31
C VAL A 100 0.30 -2.15 -12.59
N THR A 101 0.55 -3.16 -11.78
CA THR A 101 1.80 -3.31 -11.06
C THR A 101 2.41 -4.67 -11.31
N GLN A 102 3.73 -4.74 -11.23
CA GLN A 102 4.48 -6.00 -11.22
C GLN A 102 5.44 -5.92 -10.03
N ILE A 103 4.94 -6.31 -8.88
CA ILE A 103 5.68 -6.16 -7.62
C ILE A 103 6.84 -7.13 -7.57
N SER A 104 8.00 -6.62 -7.19
CA SER A 104 9.19 -7.42 -6.91
C SER A 104 9.79 -7.03 -5.57
N ALA A 105 10.38 -8.00 -4.88
CA ALA A 105 11.01 -7.79 -3.59
C ALA A 105 11.94 -8.96 -3.27
N THR A 106 12.81 -8.78 -2.28
CA THR A 106 13.65 -9.86 -1.75
C THR A 106 13.44 -9.96 -0.24
N HIS A 107 13.16 -11.16 0.24
CA HIS A 107 12.91 -11.40 1.66
C HIS A 107 14.23 -11.47 2.41
N THR A 108 14.69 -10.33 2.95
CA THR A 108 15.98 -10.19 3.63
C THR A 108 15.89 -9.83 5.11
N GLY A 109 14.68 -9.52 5.61
CA GLY A 109 14.43 -9.24 7.03
C GLY A 109 13.34 -10.13 7.60
N ASP A 110 13.17 -10.11 8.92
CA ASP A 110 12.09 -10.86 9.56
C ASP A 110 10.73 -10.35 9.10
N LEU A 111 9.84 -11.26 8.75
CA LEU A 111 8.44 -10.94 8.48
C LEU A 111 7.63 -11.22 9.75
N ILE A 112 7.17 -10.15 10.38
CA ILE A 112 6.45 -10.19 11.64
C ILE A 112 5.02 -9.72 11.40
N LEU A 113 4.08 -10.66 11.43
CA LEU A 113 2.65 -10.39 11.22
C LEU A 113 1.86 -10.85 12.45
N PRO A 114 0.72 -10.20 12.76
CA PRO A 114 -0.14 -10.63 13.86
C PRO A 114 -0.60 -12.07 13.69
N ASP A 115 -0.61 -12.81 14.79
CA ASP A 115 -1.13 -14.19 14.87
C ASP A 115 -0.39 -15.21 14.00
N LEU A 116 0.77 -14.87 13.50
CA LEU A 116 1.62 -15.79 12.73
C LEU A 116 2.99 -15.90 13.39
N PRO A 117 3.66 -17.06 13.25
CA PRO A 117 5.06 -17.16 13.66
C PRO A 117 5.94 -16.19 12.88
N ILE A 118 6.99 -15.69 13.52
CA ILE A 118 7.98 -14.84 12.82
C ILE A 118 8.63 -15.68 11.73
N ILE A 119 8.67 -15.14 10.52
CA ILE A 119 9.33 -15.78 9.39
C ILE A 119 10.68 -15.13 9.18
N PRO A 120 11.77 -15.86 9.54
CA PRO A 120 13.12 -15.31 9.37
C PRO A 120 13.46 -15.16 7.88
N PRO A 121 14.48 -14.35 7.55
CA PRO A 121 14.85 -14.10 6.15
C PRO A 121 15.12 -15.40 5.39
N THR A 122 14.49 -15.54 4.23
CA THR A 122 14.67 -16.70 3.36
C THR A 122 15.60 -16.41 2.16
N GLY A 123 15.88 -15.14 1.90
CA GLY A 123 16.60 -14.71 0.70
C GLY A 123 15.80 -14.90 -0.60
N THR A 124 14.53 -15.28 -0.49
CA THR A 124 13.68 -15.54 -1.67
C THR A 124 13.40 -14.24 -2.41
N LYS A 125 13.60 -14.27 -3.72
CA LYS A 125 13.12 -13.21 -4.60
C LYS A 125 11.65 -13.45 -4.89
N ILE A 126 10.84 -12.44 -4.61
CA ILE A 126 9.41 -12.46 -4.84
C ILE A 126 9.13 -11.63 -6.08
N SER A 127 8.40 -12.23 -7.03
CA SER A 127 7.97 -11.55 -8.24
C SER A 127 6.51 -11.92 -8.45
N LEU A 128 5.63 -10.98 -8.13
CA LEU A 128 4.20 -11.20 -8.30
C LEU A 128 3.83 -10.96 -9.76
N PRO A 129 2.84 -11.70 -10.29
CA PRO A 129 2.37 -11.44 -11.64
C PRO A 129 1.72 -10.06 -11.74
N TYR A 130 1.43 -9.63 -12.98
CA TYR A 130 0.75 -8.36 -13.19
C TYR A 130 -0.56 -8.34 -12.42
N ARG A 131 -0.78 -7.27 -11.65
CA ARG A 131 -2.00 -7.05 -10.86
C ARG A 131 -2.45 -5.62 -10.99
N HIS A 132 -3.75 -5.42 -10.86
CA HIS A 132 -4.34 -4.08 -10.91
C HIS A 132 -4.47 -3.52 -9.50
N LEU A 133 -4.13 -2.25 -9.35
CA LEU A 133 -4.43 -1.45 -8.16
C LEU A 133 -5.41 -0.36 -8.56
N GLU A 134 -6.50 -0.27 -7.82
CA GLU A 134 -7.52 0.74 -7.99
C GLU A 134 -7.55 1.64 -6.77
N TYR A 135 -7.38 2.93 -6.99
CA TYR A 135 -7.41 3.94 -5.94
C TYR A 135 -8.67 4.77 -6.09
N PHE A 136 -9.38 5.00 -4.98
CA PHE A 136 -10.47 5.97 -4.94
C PHE A 136 -9.99 7.18 -4.17
N VAL A 137 -10.11 8.36 -4.79
CA VAL A 137 -9.70 9.64 -4.21
C VAL A 137 -10.92 10.55 -4.14
N LYS A 138 -11.24 11.03 -2.94
CA LYS A 138 -12.35 11.94 -2.70
C LYS A 138 -11.84 13.13 -1.90
N GLU A 139 -12.11 14.34 -2.38
CA GLU A 139 -11.66 15.56 -1.70
C GLU A 139 -10.16 15.57 -1.42
N LYS A 140 -9.38 15.15 -2.42
CA LYS A 140 -7.92 15.12 -2.36
C LYS A 140 -7.34 14.19 -1.29
N ILE A 141 -8.07 13.13 -0.92
CA ILE A 141 -7.59 12.11 0.00
C ILE A 141 -7.98 10.72 -0.51
N ILE A 142 -7.12 9.73 -0.30
CA ILE A 142 -7.39 8.35 -0.72
C ILE A 142 -8.30 7.69 0.31
N THR A 143 -9.47 7.23 -0.13
CA THR A 143 -10.46 6.59 0.73
C THR A 143 -10.45 5.07 0.63
N THR A 144 -10.04 4.52 -0.50
CA THR A 144 -10.05 3.07 -0.73
C THR A 144 -8.94 2.70 -1.69
N ILE A 145 -8.32 1.56 -1.42
CA ILE A 145 -7.43 0.88 -2.37
C ILE A 145 -7.97 -0.53 -2.53
N THR A 146 -8.13 -0.97 -3.77
CA THR A 146 -8.51 -2.35 -4.08
C THR A 146 -7.44 -2.97 -4.98
N ALA A 147 -6.97 -4.15 -4.57
CA ALA A 147 -5.96 -4.90 -5.31
C ALA A 147 -6.56 -6.24 -5.74
N ASP A 148 -6.26 -6.69 -6.95
CA ASP A 148 -6.83 -7.91 -7.52
C ASP A 148 -5.92 -9.13 -7.35
N PHE A 149 -5.22 -9.22 -6.23
CA PHE A 149 -4.43 -10.41 -5.90
C PHE A 149 -5.35 -11.60 -5.60
N SER A 150 -4.92 -12.79 -5.95
CA SER A 150 -5.74 -14.00 -5.81
C SER A 150 -5.03 -15.06 -4.96
N PRO A 151 -5.57 -15.44 -3.80
CA PRO A 151 -6.78 -14.88 -3.18
C PRO A 151 -6.56 -13.50 -2.54
N ASN A 152 -5.31 -13.19 -2.17
CA ASN A 152 -4.89 -11.88 -1.66
C ASN A 152 -3.36 -11.76 -1.76
N ALA A 153 -2.83 -10.56 -1.54
CA ALA A 153 -1.40 -10.31 -1.69
C ALA A 153 -0.56 -11.12 -0.70
N LEU A 154 -0.98 -11.21 0.55
CA LEU A 154 -0.22 -11.95 1.56
C LEU A 154 -0.06 -13.42 1.18
N GLU A 155 -1.13 -14.07 0.75
CA GLU A 155 -1.07 -15.48 0.37
C GLU A 155 -0.22 -15.69 -0.88
N GLU A 156 -0.25 -14.78 -1.86
CA GLU A 156 0.64 -14.85 -3.03
C GLU A 156 2.11 -14.72 -2.61
N ILE A 157 2.42 -13.81 -1.70
CA ILE A 157 3.77 -13.63 -1.18
C ILE A 157 4.25 -14.89 -0.45
N LEU A 158 3.43 -15.40 0.46
CA LEU A 158 3.77 -16.60 1.24
C LEU A 158 3.94 -17.83 0.35
N ALA A 159 3.10 -17.97 -0.67
CA ALA A 159 3.21 -19.08 -1.61
C ALA A 159 4.56 -19.11 -2.33
N GLN A 160 5.09 -17.94 -2.71
CA GLN A 160 6.42 -17.86 -3.32
C GLN A 160 7.55 -18.23 -2.35
N MET A 161 7.31 -18.11 -1.06
CA MET A 161 8.25 -18.56 -0.02
C MET A 161 8.02 -20.02 0.39
N GLY A 162 7.10 -20.72 -0.28
CA GLY A 162 6.78 -22.10 0.02
C GLY A 162 5.90 -22.28 1.27
N MET A 163 5.17 -21.24 1.65
CA MET A 163 4.35 -21.22 2.86
C MET A 163 2.87 -21.08 2.54
N VAL A 164 2.02 -21.57 3.44
CA VAL A 164 0.57 -21.49 3.33
C VAL A 164 0.03 -20.94 4.66
N LEU A 165 -1.00 -20.11 4.61
CA LEU A 165 -1.68 -19.67 5.83
C LEU A 165 -2.36 -20.85 6.51
N PRO A 166 -2.29 -20.92 7.85
CA PRO A 166 -2.96 -21.99 8.59
C PRO A 166 -4.48 -21.95 8.48
#